data_381f0f07beea641cedddcb37989a8b84
#
_entry.id   381f0f07beea641cedddcb37989a8b84
#
_cell.length_a   1.000
_cell.length_b   1.000
_cell.length_c   1.000
_cell.angle_alpha   90.00
_cell.angle_beta   90.00
_cell.angle_gamma   90.00
#
_symmetry.space_group_name_H-M   'P 1'
#
loop_
_entity.id
_entity.type
_entity.pdbx_description
1 polymer ?
#
loop_
_entity_poly.entity_id
_entity_poly.type
_entity_poly.pdbx_seq_one_letter_code
_entity_poly.pdbx_strand_id
1 'polypeptide(L)'
;MNKNRSCLIVGAGMTGLTAGRFLKADGWSVVLLDKGRSFGGRMATRRIGASLLDHGTQFFTVRDARFADAVRQWEAAGWITPWFNLEGHIRYRAAEGMNALAGRLAQTLDVRRETKVEAIEADNDGWLITAESGEGFRASTLLLTPPAPQSVDLLAGCADRLPPYILPALRNIDYDPCFALLVTIDGPGRVPLPGYVRLDLRRAPKVTQ
;
A
#
# COMPACT_ATOMS: atom_id res chain seq x y z
N MET A 1 5.02 8.10 30.19
CA MET A 1 4.91 7.98 28.73
C MET A 1 5.61 9.19 28.14
N ASN A 2 6.62 8.97 27.32
CA ASN A 2 7.44 10.02 26.73
C ASN A 2 6.57 10.79 25.71
N LYS A 3 6.15 12.02 26.05
CA LYS A 3 5.18 12.84 25.27
C LYS A 3 5.64 13.21 23.85
N ASN A 4 6.84 12.78 23.44
CA ASN A 4 7.50 13.20 22.19
C ASN A 4 7.58 12.11 21.10
N ARG A 5 6.99 10.92 21.30
CA ARG A 5 7.04 9.86 20.28
C ARG A 5 5.68 9.73 19.58
N SER A 6 5.37 10.67 18.71
CA SER A 6 4.18 10.61 17.87
C SER A 6 4.57 10.61 16.40
N CYS A 7 3.87 9.80 15.60
CA CYS A 7 4.08 9.69 14.17
C CYS A 7 2.76 9.78 13.41
N LEU A 8 2.68 10.70 12.47
CA LEU A 8 1.65 10.69 11.43
C LEU A 8 2.19 9.97 10.21
N ILE A 9 1.41 9.04 9.68
CA ILE A 9 1.74 8.29 8.47
C ILE A 9 0.72 8.63 7.40
N VAL A 10 1.17 9.15 6.27
CA VAL A 10 0.30 9.38 5.11
C VAL A 10 0.34 8.15 4.22
N GLY A 11 -0.83 7.51 4.06
CA GLY A 11 -1.04 6.29 3.30
C GLY A 11 -1.21 5.03 4.16
N ALA A 12 -2.34 4.33 3.97
CA ALA A 12 -2.63 3.03 4.60
C ALA A 12 -2.44 1.87 3.60
N GLY A 13 -1.40 1.96 2.77
CA GLY A 13 -0.88 0.85 1.99
C GLY A 13 0.00 -0.08 2.84
N MET A 14 0.56 -1.15 2.23
CA MET A 14 1.41 -2.12 2.91
C MET A 14 2.54 -1.44 3.72
N THR A 15 3.23 -0.47 3.12
CA THR A 15 4.35 0.24 3.77
C THR A 15 3.88 1.00 5.02
N GLY A 16 2.82 1.81 4.90
CA GLY A 16 2.32 2.61 6.02
C GLY A 16 1.78 1.75 7.15
N LEU A 17 1.00 0.72 6.83
CA LEU A 17 0.47 -0.22 7.82
C LEU A 17 1.56 -1.01 8.54
N THR A 18 2.58 -1.47 7.80
CA THR A 18 3.72 -2.18 8.40
C THR A 18 4.52 -1.26 9.32
N ALA A 19 4.88 -0.07 8.84
CA ALA A 19 5.59 0.92 9.64
C ALA A 19 4.81 1.32 10.89
N GLY A 20 3.50 1.55 10.74
CA GLY A 20 2.63 1.88 11.87
C GLY A 20 2.60 0.80 12.96
N ARG A 21 2.56 -0.47 12.56
CA ARG A 21 2.63 -1.60 13.51
C ARG A 21 3.96 -1.66 14.25
N PHE A 22 5.07 -1.48 13.54
CA PHE A 22 6.40 -1.46 14.16
C PHE A 22 6.55 -0.30 15.13
N LEU A 23 6.17 0.89 14.73
CA LEU A 23 6.24 2.08 15.60
C LEU A 23 5.34 1.93 16.83
N LYS A 24 4.12 1.43 16.64
CA LYS A 24 3.20 1.17 17.77
C LYS A 24 3.75 0.14 18.74
N ALA A 25 4.37 -0.95 18.25
CA ALA A 25 5.01 -1.96 19.09
C ALA A 25 6.21 -1.39 19.87
N ASP A 26 6.88 -0.38 19.33
CA ASP A 26 7.97 0.39 20.00
C ASP A 26 7.44 1.54 20.89
N GLY A 27 6.13 1.57 21.16
CA GLY A 27 5.52 2.52 22.10
C GLY A 27 5.24 3.92 21.53
N TRP A 28 5.24 4.09 20.20
CA TRP A 28 4.85 5.34 19.56
C TRP A 28 3.32 5.52 19.51
N SER A 29 2.88 6.75 19.65
CA SER A 29 1.53 7.14 19.25
C SER A 29 1.49 7.31 17.74
N VAL A 30 0.69 6.49 17.05
CA VAL A 30 0.68 6.45 15.58
C VAL A 30 -0.73 6.67 15.06
N VAL A 31 -0.87 7.61 14.13
CA VAL A 31 -2.10 7.81 13.35
C VAL A 31 -1.76 7.72 11.86
N LEU A 32 -2.57 6.96 11.12
CA LEU A 32 -2.45 6.88 9.67
C LEU A 32 -3.58 7.66 9.01
N LEU A 33 -3.26 8.43 7.98
CA LEU A 33 -4.22 9.19 7.17
C LEU A 33 -4.25 8.61 5.76
N ASP A 34 -5.41 8.18 5.27
CA ASP A 34 -5.55 7.64 3.92
C ASP A 34 -6.75 8.22 3.20
N LYS A 35 -6.56 8.64 1.95
CA LYS A 35 -7.63 9.19 1.11
C LYS A 35 -8.66 8.16 0.65
N GLY A 36 -8.31 6.89 0.72
CA GLY A 36 -9.15 5.80 0.23
C GLY A 36 -10.25 5.39 1.21
N ARG A 37 -11.34 4.86 0.66
CA ARG A 37 -12.40 4.23 1.46
C ARG A 37 -12.00 2.87 2.01
N SER A 38 -11.04 2.19 1.38
CA SER A 38 -10.55 0.88 1.78
C SER A 38 -9.04 0.90 2.00
N PHE A 39 -8.55 -0.04 2.80
CA PHE A 39 -7.12 -0.23 3.04
C PHE A 39 -6.41 -0.84 1.83
N GLY A 40 -5.08 -0.70 1.80
CA GLY A 40 -4.21 -1.46 0.92
C GLY A 40 -3.57 -0.68 -0.21
N GLY A 41 -4.11 0.46 -0.61
CA GLY A 41 -3.55 1.26 -1.71
C GLY A 41 -3.39 0.42 -2.98
N ARG A 42 -2.14 0.14 -3.42
CA ARG A 42 -1.84 -0.70 -4.60
C ARG A 42 -2.17 -2.20 -4.45
N MET A 43 -2.68 -2.64 -3.32
CA MET A 43 -3.27 -3.97 -3.09
C MET A 43 -4.79 -3.94 -3.23
N ALA A 44 -5.32 -3.07 -4.07
CA ALA A 44 -6.74 -2.85 -4.20
C ALA A 44 -7.47 -4.09 -4.78
N THR A 45 -8.55 -4.47 -4.13
CA THR A 45 -9.50 -5.51 -4.56
C THR A 45 -10.83 -4.86 -4.86
N ARG A 46 -11.47 -5.24 -5.94
CA ARG A 46 -12.82 -4.81 -6.30
C ARG A 46 -13.79 -5.99 -6.18
N ARG A 47 -14.95 -5.73 -5.62
CA ARG A 47 -16.05 -6.68 -5.59
C ARG A 47 -17.03 -6.34 -6.72
N ILE A 48 -17.35 -7.34 -7.56
CA ILE A 48 -18.35 -7.23 -8.61
C ILE A 48 -19.29 -8.44 -8.44
N GLY A 49 -20.51 -8.20 -7.96
CA GLY A 49 -21.42 -9.28 -7.56
C GLY A 49 -20.76 -10.16 -6.48
N ALA A 50 -20.71 -11.46 -6.73
CA ALA A 50 -20.05 -12.43 -5.84
C ALA A 50 -18.52 -12.54 -6.06
N SER A 51 -18.00 -11.95 -7.13
CA SER A 51 -16.57 -12.07 -7.50
C SER A 51 -15.70 -11.07 -6.77
N LEU A 52 -14.49 -11.52 -6.37
CA LEU A 52 -13.41 -10.70 -5.83
C LEU A 52 -12.31 -10.62 -6.89
N LEU A 53 -11.96 -9.40 -7.27
CA LEU A 53 -11.04 -9.13 -8.36
C LEU A 53 -9.92 -8.20 -7.86
N ASP A 54 -8.71 -8.75 -7.73
CA ASP A 54 -7.52 -7.97 -7.39
C ASP A 54 -7.00 -7.27 -8.65
N HIS A 55 -7.17 -5.95 -8.70
CA HIS A 55 -6.75 -5.12 -9.84
C HIS A 55 -5.46 -4.36 -9.58
N GLY A 56 -4.92 -4.45 -8.37
CA GLY A 56 -3.58 -4.05 -8.03
C GLY A 56 -2.65 -5.27 -7.96
N THR A 57 -1.95 -5.42 -6.85
CA THR A 57 -1.14 -6.62 -6.56
C THR A 57 -2.03 -7.85 -6.45
N GLN A 58 -1.81 -8.86 -7.28
CA GLN A 58 -2.58 -10.11 -7.26
C GLN A 58 -1.92 -11.18 -6.41
N PHE A 59 -0.61 -11.11 -6.25
CA PHE A 59 0.21 -12.00 -5.43
C PHE A 59 1.51 -11.32 -5.01
N PHE A 60 2.21 -11.92 -4.08
CA PHE A 60 3.56 -11.50 -3.72
C PHE A 60 4.48 -12.70 -3.52
N THR A 61 5.79 -12.43 -3.48
CA THR A 61 6.83 -13.42 -3.18
C THR A 61 7.62 -13.02 -1.96
N VAL A 62 8.23 -14.01 -1.32
CA VAL A 62 9.09 -13.82 -0.15
C VAL A 62 10.54 -14.09 -0.55
N ARG A 63 11.40 -13.10 -0.31
CA ARG A 63 12.86 -13.22 -0.56
C ARG A 63 13.69 -12.82 0.65
N ASP A 64 13.20 -11.90 1.49
CA ASP A 64 13.86 -11.43 2.71
C ASP A 64 13.42 -12.30 3.90
N ALA A 65 14.38 -12.72 4.73
CA ALA A 65 14.11 -13.58 5.88
C ALA A 65 13.18 -12.93 6.92
N ARG A 66 13.30 -11.62 7.14
CA ARG A 66 12.43 -10.87 8.07
C ARG A 66 10.99 -10.82 7.55
N PHE A 67 10.83 -10.70 6.24
CA PHE A 67 9.51 -10.77 5.61
C PHE A 67 8.92 -12.19 5.68
N ALA A 68 9.77 -13.24 5.58
CA ALA A 68 9.35 -14.61 5.75
C ALA A 68 8.71 -14.89 7.11
N ASP A 69 9.21 -14.26 8.18
CA ASP A 69 8.64 -14.40 9.52
C ASP A 69 7.21 -13.84 9.59
N ALA A 70 6.97 -12.69 9.01
CA ALA A 70 5.63 -12.10 8.93
C ALA A 70 4.69 -12.97 8.09
N VAL A 71 5.18 -13.48 6.95
CA VAL A 71 4.39 -14.33 6.04
C VAL A 71 3.99 -15.64 6.71
N ARG A 72 4.89 -16.29 7.46
CA ARG A 72 4.53 -17.48 8.24
C ARG A 72 3.42 -17.21 9.26
N GLN A 73 3.45 -16.06 9.93
CA GLN A 73 2.39 -15.67 10.87
C GLN A 73 1.06 -15.44 10.14
N TRP A 74 1.07 -14.78 8.98
CA TRP A 74 -0.14 -14.52 8.20
C TRP A 74 -0.73 -15.81 7.62
N GLU A 75 0.12 -16.73 7.19
CA GLU A 75 -0.29 -18.05 6.69
C GLU A 75 -0.90 -18.89 7.82
N ALA A 76 -0.25 -18.97 8.98
CA ALA A 76 -0.77 -19.66 10.16
C ALA A 76 -2.10 -19.07 10.65
N ALA A 77 -2.30 -17.75 10.48
CA ALA A 77 -3.55 -17.07 10.79
C ALA A 77 -4.63 -17.21 9.69
N GLY A 78 -4.32 -17.87 8.57
CA GLY A 78 -5.24 -18.03 7.45
C GLY A 78 -5.51 -16.76 6.64
N TRP A 79 -4.68 -15.73 6.79
CA TRP A 79 -4.85 -14.46 6.06
C TRP A 79 -4.39 -14.57 4.61
N ILE A 80 -3.42 -15.44 4.36
CA ILE A 80 -2.84 -15.71 3.05
C ILE A 80 -2.70 -17.21 2.83
N THR A 81 -2.61 -17.59 1.55
CA THR A 81 -2.34 -18.96 1.15
C THR A 81 -1.27 -19.00 0.05
N PRO A 82 -0.42 -20.04 0.01
CA PRO A 82 0.38 -20.31 -1.17
C PRO A 82 -0.55 -20.56 -2.37
N TRP A 83 -0.17 -20.04 -3.51
CA TRP A 83 -0.97 -20.19 -4.73
C TRP A 83 -0.25 -21.06 -5.77
N PHE A 84 0.93 -20.66 -6.23
CA PHE A 84 1.73 -21.44 -7.17
C PHE A 84 3.22 -21.12 -7.03
N ASN A 85 4.06 -21.99 -7.60
CA ASN A 85 5.49 -21.74 -7.70
C ASN A 85 5.83 -21.25 -9.11
N LEU A 86 6.62 -20.19 -9.21
CA LEU A 86 7.15 -19.68 -10.45
C LEU A 86 8.64 -19.35 -10.24
N GLU A 87 9.51 -19.93 -11.06
CA GLU A 87 10.96 -19.70 -11.00
C GLU A 87 11.56 -19.96 -9.60
N GLY A 88 11.12 -21.06 -8.94
CA GLY A 88 11.61 -21.46 -7.62
C GLY A 88 11.04 -20.67 -6.44
N HIS A 89 10.16 -19.70 -6.68
CA HIS A 89 9.56 -18.89 -5.62
C HIS A 89 8.05 -19.11 -5.51
N ILE A 90 7.57 -19.38 -4.30
CA ILE A 90 6.13 -19.45 -4.01
C ILE A 90 5.50 -18.08 -4.17
N ARG A 91 4.36 -18.03 -4.85
CA ARG A 91 3.46 -16.88 -4.94
C ARG A 91 2.37 -17.06 -3.89
N TYR A 92 2.21 -16.05 -3.04
CA TYR A 92 1.17 -16.00 -2.02
C TYR A 92 0.07 -15.05 -2.44
N ARG A 93 -1.16 -15.40 -2.13
CA ARG A 93 -2.32 -14.52 -2.28
C ARG A 93 -3.07 -14.41 -0.96
N ALA A 94 -3.80 -13.32 -0.77
CA ALA A 94 -4.71 -13.23 0.38
C ALA A 94 -5.98 -14.06 0.13
N ALA A 95 -6.49 -14.69 1.16
CA ALA A 95 -7.64 -15.60 1.07
C ALA A 95 -8.94 -14.89 0.65
N GLU A 96 -9.11 -13.63 1.04
CA GLU A 96 -10.34 -12.82 0.84
C GLU A 96 -10.10 -11.60 -0.05
N GLY A 97 -9.10 -11.66 -0.95
CA GLY A 97 -8.61 -10.54 -1.76
C GLY A 97 -7.47 -9.79 -1.07
N MET A 98 -6.59 -9.21 -1.88
CA MET A 98 -5.33 -8.63 -1.38
C MET A 98 -5.55 -7.47 -0.40
N ASN A 99 -6.63 -6.69 -0.55
CA ASN A 99 -6.95 -5.62 0.39
C ASN A 99 -7.40 -6.14 1.78
N ALA A 100 -7.87 -7.37 1.89
CA ALA A 100 -8.21 -7.98 3.18
C ALA A 100 -6.98 -8.14 4.07
N LEU A 101 -5.82 -8.51 3.50
CA LEU A 101 -4.56 -8.55 4.23
C LEU A 101 -4.21 -7.17 4.83
N ALA A 102 -4.38 -6.10 4.05
CA ALA A 102 -4.19 -4.74 4.55
C ALA A 102 -5.18 -4.41 5.68
N GLY A 103 -6.43 -4.83 5.54
CA GLY A 103 -7.45 -4.68 6.59
C GLY A 103 -7.06 -5.40 7.90
N ARG A 104 -6.49 -6.62 7.81
CA ARG A 104 -5.97 -7.34 9.00
C ARG A 104 -4.81 -6.60 9.66
N LEU A 105 -3.89 -6.04 8.87
CA LEU A 105 -2.79 -5.24 9.41
C LEU A 105 -3.25 -3.94 10.08
N ALA A 106 -4.34 -3.35 9.60
CA ALA A 106 -4.91 -2.12 10.13
C ALA A 106 -5.63 -2.28 11.49
N GLN A 107 -6.08 -3.49 11.85
CA GLN A 107 -6.97 -3.73 13.01
C GLN A 107 -6.49 -3.14 14.34
N THR A 108 -5.18 -3.05 14.53
CA THR A 108 -4.59 -2.54 15.76
C THR A 108 -4.14 -1.09 15.68
N LEU A 109 -4.36 -0.42 14.54
CA LEU A 109 -3.89 0.94 14.27
C LEU A 109 -5.04 1.94 14.25
N ASP A 110 -4.78 3.19 14.59
CA ASP A 110 -5.68 4.31 14.34
C ASP A 110 -5.51 4.75 12.88
N VAL A 111 -6.44 4.34 12.02
CA VAL A 111 -6.40 4.67 10.59
C VAL A 111 -7.62 5.51 10.24
N ARG A 112 -7.39 6.77 9.87
CA ARG A 112 -8.38 7.71 9.38
C ARG A 112 -8.48 7.56 7.86
N ARG A 113 -9.52 6.88 7.39
CA ARG A 113 -9.84 6.70 5.98
C ARG A 113 -10.61 7.91 5.46
N GLU A 114 -10.72 8.05 4.14
CA GLU A 114 -11.39 9.17 3.49
C GLU A 114 -10.84 10.53 3.95
N THR A 115 -9.57 10.52 4.39
CA THR A 115 -8.83 11.67 4.90
C THR A 115 -7.70 11.99 3.94
N LYS A 116 -8.00 12.81 2.93
CA LYS A 116 -7.01 13.25 1.95
C LYS A 116 -6.19 14.38 2.54
N VAL A 117 -4.89 14.16 2.64
CA VAL A 117 -3.94 15.22 3.05
C VAL A 117 -3.81 16.22 1.93
N GLU A 118 -3.94 17.50 2.23
CA GLU A 118 -3.84 18.62 1.30
C GLU A 118 -2.55 19.40 1.51
N ALA A 119 -2.19 19.67 2.77
CA ALA A 119 -0.99 20.44 3.10
C ALA A 119 -0.18 19.82 4.22
N ILE A 120 1.13 20.07 4.16
CA ILE A 120 2.10 19.67 5.18
C ILE A 120 2.94 20.90 5.49
N GLU A 121 3.02 21.22 6.77
CA GLU A 121 3.83 22.29 7.30
C GLU A 121 4.75 21.74 8.39
N ALA A 122 5.98 22.27 8.46
CA ALA A 122 6.92 21.95 9.50
C ALA A 122 7.14 23.17 10.39
N ASP A 123 7.11 22.96 11.69
CA ASP A 123 7.49 23.96 12.67
C ASP A 123 8.62 23.48 13.59
N ASN A 124 8.90 24.20 14.67
CA ASN A 124 9.97 23.82 15.61
C ASN A 124 9.61 22.61 16.47
N ASP A 125 8.31 22.27 16.56
CA ASP A 125 7.79 21.21 17.43
C ASP A 125 7.39 19.94 16.65
N GLY A 126 7.49 19.97 15.31
CA GLY A 126 7.19 18.81 14.48
C GLY A 126 6.46 19.17 13.17
N TRP A 127 5.43 18.42 12.87
CA TRP A 127 4.69 18.46 11.62
C TRP A 127 3.22 18.74 11.86
N LEU A 128 2.66 19.69 11.13
CA LEU A 128 1.24 19.94 11.02
C LEU A 128 0.76 19.48 9.64
N ILE A 129 -0.26 18.63 9.63
CA ILE A 129 -0.89 18.12 8.42
C ILE A 129 -2.32 18.62 8.40
N THR A 130 -2.73 19.21 7.29
CA THR A 130 -4.11 19.65 7.06
C THR A 130 -4.76 18.74 6.03
N ALA A 131 -5.91 18.17 6.38
CA ALA A 131 -6.73 17.41 5.46
C ALA A 131 -7.59 18.32 4.59
N GLU A 132 -8.07 17.84 3.43
CA GLU A 132 -9.00 18.54 2.53
C GLU A 132 -10.29 18.99 3.23
N SER A 133 -10.69 18.29 4.30
CA SER A 133 -11.82 18.69 5.17
C SER A 133 -11.54 19.91 6.06
N GLY A 134 -10.30 20.38 6.13
CA GLY A 134 -9.84 21.39 7.09
C GLY A 134 -9.42 20.83 8.46
N GLU A 135 -9.55 19.52 8.70
CA GLU A 135 -9.09 18.89 9.93
C GLU A 135 -7.55 18.90 10.01
N GLY A 136 -7.02 19.32 11.17
CA GLY A 136 -5.59 19.42 11.43
C GLY A 136 -5.09 18.25 12.30
N PHE A 137 -3.91 17.72 11.94
CA PHE A 137 -3.22 16.66 12.69
C PHE A 137 -1.79 17.08 12.99
N ARG A 138 -1.30 16.79 14.20
CA ARG A 138 0.06 17.16 14.62
C ARG A 138 0.81 15.96 15.17
N ALA A 139 2.10 15.83 14.80
CA ALA A 139 3.00 14.84 15.37
C ALA A 139 4.45 15.32 15.30
N SER A 140 5.31 14.74 16.17
CA SER A 140 6.76 15.00 16.15
C SER A 140 7.46 14.41 14.92
N THR A 141 6.88 13.42 14.29
CA THR A 141 7.44 12.71 13.13
C THR A 141 6.40 12.52 12.05
N LEU A 142 6.81 12.64 10.80
CA LEU A 142 6.00 12.39 9.62
C LEU A 142 6.62 11.29 8.76
N LEU A 143 5.83 10.32 8.34
CA LEU A 143 6.19 9.31 7.36
C LEU A 143 5.26 9.41 6.15
N LEU A 144 5.85 9.65 4.97
CA LEU A 144 5.12 9.66 3.70
C LEU A 144 5.29 8.32 2.99
N THR A 145 4.17 7.69 2.60
CA THR A 145 4.16 6.44 1.84
C THR A 145 3.43 6.50 0.50
N PRO A 146 2.85 7.65 0.08
CA PRO A 146 2.35 7.81 -1.27
C PRO A 146 3.46 7.65 -2.32
N PRO A 147 3.12 7.38 -3.60
CA PRO A 147 4.08 7.43 -4.70
C PRO A 147 4.84 8.76 -4.76
N ALA A 148 6.09 8.73 -5.23
CA ALA A 148 6.97 9.90 -5.20
C ALA A 148 6.36 11.18 -5.80
N PRO A 149 5.64 11.15 -6.94
CA PRO A 149 5.00 12.38 -7.45
C PRO A 149 4.04 13.01 -6.44
N GLN A 150 3.17 12.21 -5.80
CA GLN A 150 2.24 12.72 -4.79
C GLN A 150 2.97 13.21 -3.53
N SER A 151 4.08 12.55 -3.15
CA SER A 151 4.90 12.99 -2.02
C SER A 151 5.61 14.32 -2.31
N VAL A 152 6.06 14.55 -3.54
CA VAL A 152 6.65 15.82 -3.99
C VAL A 152 5.63 16.95 -3.88
N ASP A 153 4.40 16.73 -4.35
CA ASP A 153 3.32 17.72 -4.28
C ASP A 153 3.02 18.09 -2.82
N LEU A 154 2.90 17.10 -1.95
CA LEU A 154 2.64 17.32 -0.52
C LEU A 154 3.78 18.04 0.20
N LEU A 155 5.03 17.83 -0.22
CA LEU A 155 6.22 18.43 0.40
C LEU A 155 6.55 19.82 -0.15
N ALA A 156 5.84 20.30 -1.17
CA ALA A 156 6.14 21.57 -1.81
C ALA A 156 6.05 22.76 -0.82
N GLY A 157 5.08 22.74 0.11
CA GLY A 157 4.87 23.78 1.12
C GLY A 157 5.94 23.85 2.23
N CYS A 158 6.78 22.81 2.36
CA CYS A 158 7.83 22.76 3.38
C CYS A 158 9.24 22.46 2.81
N ALA A 159 9.43 22.78 1.52
CA ALA A 159 10.68 22.49 0.80
C ALA A 159 11.93 23.09 1.46
N ASP A 160 11.83 24.27 2.06
CA ASP A 160 12.87 24.98 2.78
C ASP A 160 13.32 24.26 4.07
N ARG A 161 12.49 23.38 4.60
CA ARG A 161 12.76 22.58 5.79
C ARG A 161 13.39 21.21 5.48
N LEU A 162 13.47 20.85 4.21
CA LEU A 162 14.01 19.57 3.76
C LEU A 162 15.47 19.72 3.34
N PRO A 163 16.29 18.66 3.51
CA PRO A 163 17.58 18.62 2.84
C PRO A 163 17.44 18.84 1.35
N PRO A 164 18.31 19.67 0.72
CA PRO A 164 18.11 20.14 -0.66
C PRO A 164 18.11 19.02 -1.71
N TYR A 165 18.63 17.84 -1.38
CA TYR A 165 18.67 16.68 -2.28
C TYR A 165 17.38 15.86 -2.31
N ILE A 166 16.48 16.01 -1.32
CA ILE A 166 15.28 15.13 -1.17
C ILE A 166 14.31 15.31 -2.36
N LEU A 167 13.87 16.53 -2.63
CA LEU A 167 12.92 16.77 -3.70
C LEU A 167 13.47 16.41 -5.09
N PRO A 168 14.72 16.75 -5.45
CA PRO A 168 15.33 16.25 -6.68
C PRO A 168 15.37 14.72 -6.76
N ALA A 169 15.72 14.03 -5.67
CA ALA A 169 15.78 12.57 -5.65
C ALA A 169 14.39 11.95 -5.87
N LEU A 170 13.35 12.50 -5.26
CA LEU A 170 11.97 12.03 -5.45
C LEU A 170 11.44 12.29 -6.86
N ARG A 171 11.79 13.44 -7.47
CA ARG A 171 11.39 13.78 -8.85
C ARG A 171 12.04 12.89 -9.91
N ASN A 172 13.18 12.28 -9.60
CA ASN A 172 13.88 11.36 -10.49
C ASN A 172 13.33 9.92 -10.45
N ILE A 173 12.28 9.68 -9.66
CA ILE A 173 11.61 8.37 -9.61
C ILE A 173 10.51 8.32 -10.66
N ASP A 174 10.72 7.52 -11.69
CA ASP A 174 9.73 7.27 -12.73
C ASP A 174 8.76 6.16 -12.35
N TYR A 175 7.53 6.27 -12.86
CA TYR A 175 6.49 5.28 -12.69
C TYR A 175 5.90 4.89 -14.03
N ASP A 176 5.95 3.60 -14.35
CA ASP A 176 5.24 3.07 -15.49
C ASP A 176 3.75 2.92 -15.19
N PRO A 177 2.87 3.30 -16.12
CA PRO A 177 1.44 3.03 -15.98
C PRO A 177 1.17 1.53 -16.06
N CYS A 178 0.27 1.03 -15.20
CA CYS A 178 -0.19 -0.34 -15.22
C CYS A 178 -1.70 -0.36 -15.40
N PHE A 179 -2.18 -1.05 -16.43
CA PHE A 179 -3.59 -1.24 -16.72
C PHE A 179 -4.04 -2.62 -16.25
N ALA A 180 -5.19 -2.69 -15.57
CA ALA A 180 -5.82 -3.92 -15.17
C ALA A 180 -7.22 -3.99 -15.81
N LEU A 181 -7.45 -4.99 -16.64
CA LEU A 181 -8.77 -5.32 -17.16
C LEU A 181 -9.43 -6.36 -16.25
N LEU A 182 -10.59 -6.02 -15.69
CA LEU A 182 -11.39 -6.92 -14.87
C LEU A 182 -12.55 -7.45 -15.72
N VAL A 183 -12.63 -8.77 -15.83
CA VAL A 183 -13.64 -9.43 -16.64
C VAL A 183 -14.36 -10.48 -15.81
N THR A 184 -15.68 -10.47 -15.85
CA THR A 184 -16.53 -11.58 -15.40
C THR A 184 -17.06 -12.31 -16.63
N ILE A 185 -17.03 -13.63 -16.59
CA ILE A 185 -17.50 -14.47 -17.69
C ILE A 185 -18.61 -15.40 -17.20
N ASP A 186 -19.56 -15.69 -18.08
CA ASP A 186 -20.56 -16.72 -17.82
C ASP A 186 -19.98 -18.09 -18.17
N GLY A 187 -19.95 -18.99 -17.19
CA GLY A 187 -19.44 -20.35 -17.33
C GLY A 187 -17.99 -20.53 -16.87
N PRO A 188 -17.41 -21.72 -17.10
CA PRO A 188 -16.09 -22.08 -16.60
C PRO A 188 -14.98 -21.32 -17.33
N GLY A 189 -14.03 -20.79 -16.56
CA GLY A 189 -12.83 -20.18 -17.12
C GLY A 189 -11.95 -21.19 -17.85
N ARG A 190 -11.27 -20.74 -18.92
CA ARG A 190 -10.34 -21.57 -19.69
C ARG A 190 -8.87 -21.36 -19.31
N VAL A 191 -8.61 -20.65 -18.22
CA VAL A 191 -7.24 -20.48 -17.73
C VAL A 191 -6.81 -21.79 -17.08
N PRO A 192 -5.70 -22.41 -17.56
CA PRO A 192 -5.22 -23.67 -16.99
C PRO A 192 -4.75 -23.47 -15.54
N LEU A 193 -4.72 -24.56 -14.78
CA LEU A 193 -4.13 -24.52 -13.45
C LEU A 193 -2.64 -24.10 -13.56
N PRO A 194 -2.17 -23.27 -12.63
CA PRO A 194 -2.77 -22.84 -11.34
C PRO A 194 -3.69 -21.61 -11.42
N GLY A 195 -4.25 -21.28 -12.57
CA GLY A 195 -5.10 -20.11 -12.76
C GLY A 195 -4.32 -18.82 -13.04
N TYR A 196 -3.08 -18.97 -13.53
CA TYR A 196 -2.18 -17.88 -13.92
C TYR A 196 -1.55 -18.18 -15.28
N VAL A 197 -1.56 -17.20 -16.17
CA VAL A 197 -0.86 -17.26 -17.46
C VAL A 197 -0.05 -15.97 -17.64
N ARG A 198 1.24 -16.12 -17.88
CA ARG A 198 2.10 -15.01 -18.32
C ARG A 198 2.14 -15.01 -19.84
N LEU A 199 1.64 -13.95 -20.46
CA LEU A 199 1.73 -13.77 -21.89
C LEU A 199 3.06 -13.08 -22.25
N ASP A 200 3.83 -13.68 -23.16
CA ASP A 200 4.96 -13.00 -23.79
C ASP A 200 4.41 -12.10 -24.91
N LEU A 201 4.38 -10.80 -24.67
CA LEU A 201 3.87 -9.81 -25.63
C LEU A 201 4.65 -9.81 -26.95
N ARG A 202 5.86 -10.35 -26.98
CA ARG A 202 6.63 -10.51 -28.24
C ARG A 202 6.04 -11.62 -29.13
N ARG A 203 5.25 -12.53 -28.55
CA ARG A 203 4.56 -13.64 -29.23
C ARG A 203 3.05 -13.48 -29.32
N ALA A 204 2.50 -12.39 -28.77
CA ALA A 204 1.08 -12.13 -28.87
C ALA A 204 0.71 -11.84 -30.35
N PRO A 205 -0.37 -12.43 -30.89
CA PRO A 205 -0.86 -12.07 -32.20
C PRO A 205 -1.17 -10.57 -32.20
N LYS A 206 -0.69 -9.86 -33.22
CA LYS A 206 -1.05 -8.46 -33.42
C LYS A 206 -2.57 -8.40 -33.56
N VAL A 207 -3.23 -7.69 -32.66
CA VAL A 207 -4.66 -7.38 -32.83
C VAL A 207 -4.72 -6.45 -34.03
N THR A 208 -5.12 -7.00 -35.20
CA THR A 208 -5.50 -6.20 -36.35
C THR A 208 -6.83 -5.55 -36.02
N GLN A 209 -6.86 -4.24 -36.13
CA GLN A 209 -8.08 -3.40 -36.04
C GLN A 209 -9.08 -3.79 -37.14
#